data_82f5221fb43d74c58b66476042a03169
#
_entry.id   82f5221fb43d74c58b66476042a03169
#
_cell.length_a   1.000
_cell.length_b   1.000
_cell.length_c   1.000
_cell.angle_alpha   90.00
_cell.angle_beta   90.00
_cell.angle_gamma   90.00
#
_symmetry.space_group_name_H-M   'P 1'
#
loop_
_entity.id
_entity.type
_entity.pdbx_description
1 polymer ?
#
loop_
_entity_poly.entity_id
_entity_poly.type
_entity_poly.pdbx_seq_one_letter_code
_entity_poly.pdbx_strand_id
1 'polypeptide(L)'
;FDITANQLYTITDQTKEMLGNLTEDVTIYVLSSEDNADTTVAQTLKGYEEESSHVKVEYIDPLVNPQFASSYSTTNLSQNSLIVETSKRYKVISYSDMYETEIDYSTYSQNVTGYDGEGQLTSAIAYCTSNDMPKVYMITGHNEYTLDSGFTTALEKENIDYETISLMEYDAIPEDAECIIIHAPEKDFSEDDANKVIEYLNNGGKALITTEYVDTQMPNFEKILSEFGLTIQSGYAVDTNAGNYYQTPIYLLPNVEYSDETTGLTESHTYVMAPYAEGIAVPDVDVENITYTKLLTTSESSLLKTDVKNAASFEKEEGDIDGPLCIGVKAEKTLDSGSAVLYVFSSAQFFTDNVDNAVSGNNKTLFTNIMSTIASH
;
A
#
# COMPACT_ATOMS: atom_id res chain seq x y z
N PHE A 1 -0.98 32.58 20.95
CA PHE A 1 -1.66 31.38 21.44
C PHE A 1 -1.06 31.03 22.77
N ASP A 2 -1.82 31.34 23.83
CA ASP A 2 -1.44 30.97 25.19
C ASP A 2 -1.84 29.49 25.40
N ILE A 3 -0.92 28.60 25.07
CA ILE A 3 -1.06 27.18 25.39
C ILE A 3 -0.62 27.07 26.85
N THR A 4 -1.55 27.30 27.78
CA THR A 4 -1.27 27.07 29.19
C THR A 4 -0.90 25.60 29.37
N ALA A 5 0.13 25.32 30.15
CA ALA A 5 0.65 23.98 30.40
C ALA A 5 -0.44 22.94 30.76
N ASN A 6 -1.56 23.37 31.29
CA ASN A 6 -2.68 22.53 31.66
C ASN A 6 -3.52 22.00 30.44
N GLN A 7 -3.50 22.66 29.29
CA GLN A 7 -4.26 22.22 28.12
C GLN A 7 -3.51 21.19 27.29
N LEU A 8 -2.18 21.16 27.33
CA LEU A 8 -1.36 20.17 26.64
C LEU A 8 -1.53 18.75 27.18
N TYR A 9 -1.92 18.63 28.44
CA TYR A 9 -2.01 17.34 29.15
C TYR A 9 -3.44 16.89 29.42
N THR A 10 -4.43 17.67 28.98
CA THR A 10 -5.85 17.32 29.15
C THR A 10 -6.26 16.35 28.08
N ILE A 11 -6.66 15.15 28.50
CA ILE A 11 -7.17 14.13 27.61
C ILE A 11 -8.61 14.49 27.20
N THR A 12 -8.90 14.38 25.89
CA THR A 12 -10.23 14.67 25.35
C THR A 12 -11.27 13.65 25.85
N ASP A 13 -12.53 14.05 25.83
CA ASP A 13 -13.65 13.17 26.23
C ASP A 13 -13.72 11.93 25.36
N GLN A 14 -13.42 12.04 24.07
CA GLN A 14 -13.39 10.90 23.16
C GLN A 14 -12.33 9.87 23.57
N THR A 15 -11.15 10.32 23.93
CA THR A 15 -10.08 9.43 24.43
C THR A 15 -10.46 8.81 25.78
N LYS A 16 -11.07 9.56 26.69
CA LYS A 16 -11.57 9.01 27.97
C LYS A 16 -12.61 7.94 27.76
N GLU A 17 -13.53 8.12 26.84
CA GLU A 17 -14.52 7.12 26.49
C GLU A 17 -13.89 5.84 25.94
N MET A 18 -12.96 5.98 25.00
CA MET A 18 -12.21 4.85 24.45
C MET A 18 -11.47 4.07 25.55
N LEU A 19 -10.73 4.77 26.41
CA LEU A 19 -9.98 4.16 27.51
C LEU A 19 -10.90 3.48 28.53
N GLY A 20 -12.06 4.08 28.82
CA GLY A 20 -13.06 3.51 29.70
C GLY A 20 -13.71 2.24 29.18
N ASN A 21 -13.70 2.03 27.88
CA ASN A 21 -14.27 0.86 27.22
C ASN A 21 -13.25 -0.25 26.96
N LEU A 22 -11.99 -0.08 27.35
CA LEU A 22 -10.98 -1.13 27.20
C LEU A 22 -11.33 -2.36 28.01
N THR A 23 -11.24 -3.54 27.41
CA THR A 23 -11.49 -4.84 28.00
C THR A 23 -10.23 -5.72 28.05
N GLU A 24 -9.14 -5.27 27.45
CA GLU A 24 -7.87 -5.98 27.40
C GLU A 24 -6.72 -5.06 27.81
N ASP A 25 -5.61 -5.66 28.22
CA ASP A 25 -4.45 -4.93 28.66
C ASP A 25 -3.67 -4.35 27.47
N VAL A 26 -3.25 -3.11 27.64
CA VAL A 26 -2.43 -2.38 26.65
C VAL A 26 -1.14 -1.98 27.36
N THR A 27 0.00 -2.38 26.81
CA THR A 27 1.31 -1.96 27.28
C THR A 27 1.89 -0.94 26.31
N ILE A 28 2.36 0.18 26.86
CA ILE A 28 3.02 1.23 26.07
C ILE A 28 4.47 1.29 26.53
N TYR A 29 5.39 0.91 25.64
CA TYR A 29 6.81 1.01 25.88
C TYR A 29 7.32 2.34 25.39
N VAL A 30 8.04 3.06 26.25
CA VAL A 30 8.73 4.29 25.91
C VAL A 30 10.22 3.98 25.75
N LEU A 31 10.80 4.26 24.60
CA LEU A 31 12.21 3.98 24.32
C LEU A 31 13.10 5.08 24.91
N SER A 32 13.16 5.13 26.21
CA SER A 32 13.98 6.07 27.00
C SER A 32 14.07 5.58 28.43
N SER A 33 15.11 5.99 29.15
CA SER A 33 15.06 5.97 30.61
C SER A 33 13.94 6.92 31.07
N GLU A 34 13.34 6.64 32.23
CA GLU A 34 12.28 7.49 32.80
C GLU A 34 12.76 8.92 33.04
N ASP A 35 13.99 9.06 33.52
CA ASP A 35 14.57 10.37 33.84
C ASP A 35 14.85 11.23 32.59
N ASN A 36 15.11 10.61 31.43
CA ASN A 36 15.43 11.29 30.19
C ASN A 36 14.26 11.32 29.19
N ALA A 37 13.09 10.85 29.61
CA ALA A 37 11.92 10.84 28.74
C ALA A 37 11.43 12.28 28.47
N ASP A 38 10.85 12.44 27.26
CA ASP A 38 10.16 13.68 26.90
C ASP A 38 9.05 13.96 27.92
N THR A 39 9.10 15.12 28.56
CA THR A 39 8.17 15.48 29.64
C THR A 39 6.72 15.56 29.16
N THR A 40 6.48 16.08 27.98
CA THR A 40 5.12 16.21 27.41
C THR A 40 4.53 14.83 27.11
N VAL A 41 5.30 13.95 26.52
CA VAL A 41 4.91 12.58 26.25
C VAL A 41 4.66 11.81 27.56
N ALA A 42 5.56 11.94 28.53
CA ALA A 42 5.42 11.28 29.83
C ALA A 42 4.15 11.72 30.57
N GLN A 43 3.80 13.01 30.52
CA GLN A 43 2.58 13.53 31.14
C GLN A 43 1.31 13.01 30.41
N THR A 44 1.34 12.94 29.10
CA THR A 44 0.25 12.34 28.30
C THR A 44 0.02 10.89 28.72
N LEU A 45 1.09 10.10 28.78
CA LEU A 45 1.03 8.68 29.15
C LEU A 45 0.52 8.47 30.58
N LYS A 46 0.93 9.34 31.50
CA LYS A 46 0.43 9.31 32.87
C LYS A 46 -1.08 9.53 32.93
N GLY A 47 -1.60 10.46 32.13
CA GLY A 47 -3.04 10.68 31.98
C GLY A 47 -3.77 9.42 31.48
N TYR A 48 -3.19 8.68 30.54
CA TYR A 48 -3.76 7.44 30.04
C TYR A 48 -3.81 6.34 31.11
N GLU A 49 -2.74 6.20 31.91
CA GLU A 49 -2.72 5.24 33.02
C GLU A 49 -3.74 5.60 34.12
N GLU A 50 -3.96 6.87 34.38
CA GLU A 50 -4.95 7.34 35.36
C GLU A 50 -6.40 7.09 34.89
N GLU A 51 -6.66 7.16 33.57
CA GLU A 51 -7.99 6.93 33.00
C GLU A 51 -8.37 5.46 32.86
N SER A 52 -7.40 4.55 32.76
CA SER A 52 -7.66 3.14 32.58
C SER A 52 -6.66 2.24 33.30
N SER A 53 -7.16 1.32 34.12
CA SER A 53 -6.34 0.29 34.77
C SER A 53 -5.79 -0.74 33.77
N HIS A 54 -6.30 -0.78 32.54
CA HIS A 54 -5.80 -1.65 31.47
C HIS A 54 -4.53 -1.11 30.81
N VAL A 55 -4.24 0.19 30.96
CA VAL A 55 -3.06 0.81 30.35
C VAL A 55 -1.89 0.75 31.33
N LYS A 56 -0.77 0.20 30.85
CA LYS A 56 0.48 0.13 31.57
C LYS A 56 1.59 0.74 30.74
N VAL A 57 2.39 1.64 31.35
CA VAL A 57 3.53 2.28 30.71
C VAL A 57 4.82 1.71 31.27
N GLU A 58 5.73 1.31 30.38
CA GLU A 58 7.06 0.82 30.74
C GLU A 58 8.13 1.63 30.00
N TYR A 59 9.16 2.05 30.73
CA TYR A 59 10.31 2.76 30.16
C TYR A 59 11.43 1.77 29.89
N ILE A 60 11.87 1.69 28.64
CA ILE A 60 12.94 0.80 28.20
C ILE A 60 14.07 1.65 27.65
N ASP A 61 15.16 1.76 28.41
CA ASP A 61 16.32 2.51 27.98
C ASP A 61 17.07 1.76 26.86
N PRO A 62 17.17 2.33 25.64
CA PRO A 62 17.88 1.68 24.53
C PRO A 62 19.37 1.47 24.80
N LEU A 63 19.96 2.23 25.70
CA LEU A 63 21.37 2.06 26.09
C LEU A 63 21.59 0.83 26.96
N VAL A 64 20.58 0.44 27.74
CA VAL A 64 20.61 -0.75 28.60
C VAL A 64 20.11 -1.99 27.87
N ASN A 65 19.10 -1.82 27.01
CA ASN A 65 18.46 -2.91 26.24
C ASN A 65 18.49 -2.59 24.74
N PRO A 66 19.64 -2.62 24.09
CA PRO A 66 19.75 -2.17 22.69
C PRO A 66 19.01 -3.06 21.69
N GLN A 67 18.67 -4.29 22.07
CA GLN A 67 17.98 -5.24 21.19
C GLN A 67 16.47 -5.29 21.37
N PHE A 68 15.93 -4.58 22.37
CA PHE A 68 14.47 -4.60 22.63
C PHE A 68 13.66 -4.14 21.42
N ALA A 69 14.04 -3.01 20.84
CA ALA A 69 13.32 -2.41 19.71
C ALA A 69 13.41 -3.23 18.43
N SER A 70 14.44 -4.08 18.27
CA SER A 70 14.63 -4.90 17.08
C SER A 70 13.54 -5.95 16.87
N SER A 71 12.85 -6.34 17.95
CA SER A 71 11.69 -7.24 17.88
C SER A 71 10.46 -6.59 17.24
N TYR A 72 10.40 -5.26 17.20
CA TYR A 72 9.25 -4.49 16.74
C TYR A 72 9.49 -3.70 15.47
N SER A 73 10.74 -3.46 15.09
CA SER A 73 11.09 -2.68 13.92
C SER A 73 12.41 -3.13 13.31
N THR A 74 12.48 -3.13 11.97
CA THR A 74 13.72 -3.40 11.23
C THR A 74 14.59 -2.14 11.06
N THR A 75 14.05 -0.95 11.38
CA THR A 75 14.76 0.31 11.36
C THR A 75 15.11 0.74 12.78
N ASN A 76 16.16 1.54 12.93
CA ASN A 76 16.50 2.11 14.21
C ASN A 76 15.43 3.12 14.61
N LEU A 77 14.82 2.90 15.78
CA LEU A 77 13.85 3.83 16.36
C LEU A 77 14.59 4.90 17.16
N SER A 78 14.15 6.15 16.99
CA SER A 78 14.70 7.26 17.76
C SER A 78 14.30 7.15 19.23
N GLN A 79 15.12 7.73 20.10
CA GLN A 79 14.78 7.88 21.52
C GLN A 79 13.42 8.57 21.68
N ASN A 80 12.67 8.18 22.67
CA ASN A 80 11.29 8.62 22.93
C ASN A 80 10.24 8.15 21.93
N SER A 81 10.57 7.27 20.99
CA SER A 81 9.56 6.55 20.23
C SER A 81 8.77 5.62 21.15
N LEU A 82 7.53 5.31 20.77
CA LEU A 82 6.62 4.49 21.57
C LEU A 82 6.30 3.19 20.82
N ILE A 83 6.05 2.14 21.61
CA ILE A 83 5.52 0.88 21.09
C ILE A 83 4.26 0.55 21.90
N VAL A 84 3.13 0.55 21.24
CA VAL A 84 1.83 0.16 21.84
C VAL A 84 1.58 -1.31 21.50
N GLU A 85 1.35 -2.14 22.51
CA GLU A 85 1.20 -3.58 22.33
C GLU A 85 0.01 -4.14 23.12
N THR A 86 -0.71 -5.04 22.50
CA THR A 86 -1.72 -5.90 23.12
C THR A 86 -1.41 -7.35 22.77
N SER A 87 -2.20 -8.29 23.29
CA SER A 87 -2.07 -9.70 22.90
C SER A 87 -2.32 -9.95 21.42
N LYS A 88 -3.00 -9.03 20.74
CA LYS A 88 -3.38 -9.16 19.32
C LYS A 88 -2.30 -8.66 18.39
N ARG A 89 -1.74 -7.47 18.68
CA ARG A 89 -0.78 -6.79 17.78
C ARG A 89 -0.06 -5.64 18.48
N TYR A 90 0.87 -5.02 17.76
CA TYR A 90 1.56 -3.84 18.23
C TYR A 90 1.57 -2.75 17.14
N LYS A 91 1.83 -1.53 17.57
CA LYS A 91 2.01 -0.37 16.69
C LYS A 91 3.18 0.47 17.22
N VAL A 92 4.09 0.82 16.30
CA VAL A 92 5.20 1.72 16.61
C VAL A 92 4.77 3.15 16.28
N ILE A 93 5.04 4.06 17.22
CA ILE A 93 4.86 5.51 17.02
C ILE A 93 6.24 6.15 17.06
N SER A 94 6.69 6.67 15.92
CA SER A 94 7.95 7.41 15.87
C SER A 94 7.85 8.71 16.66
N TYR A 95 8.91 9.07 17.36
CA TYR A 95 8.93 10.29 18.17
C TYR A 95 8.57 11.53 17.33
N SER A 96 9.11 11.63 16.13
CA SER A 96 8.82 12.73 15.21
C SER A 96 7.35 12.84 14.79
N ASP A 97 6.60 11.74 14.79
CA ASP A 97 5.18 11.75 14.40
C ASP A 97 4.27 12.35 15.48
N MET A 98 4.77 12.48 16.68
CA MET A 98 4.03 13.11 17.78
C MET A 98 4.11 14.64 17.77
N TYR A 99 4.98 15.21 16.94
CA TYR A 99 5.18 16.66 16.86
C TYR A 99 5.01 17.15 15.42
N GLU A 100 4.30 18.25 15.27
CA GLU A 100 4.23 19.00 14.02
C GLU A 100 5.41 19.96 13.95
N THR A 101 6.07 20.03 12.81
CA THR A 101 7.23 20.88 12.59
C THR A 101 7.12 21.67 11.31
N GLU A 102 7.68 22.90 11.30
CA GLU A 102 7.83 23.73 10.10
C GLU A 102 9.30 24.05 9.89
N ILE A 103 9.69 24.12 8.61
CA ILE A 103 11.04 24.55 8.24
C ILE A 103 11.06 26.06 8.06
N ASP A 104 11.91 26.74 8.83
CA ASP A 104 12.23 28.14 8.59
C ASP A 104 13.32 28.21 7.53
N TYR A 105 12.92 28.58 6.32
CA TYR A 105 13.83 28.66 5.18
C TYR A 105 14.86 29.78 5.30
N SER A 106 14.66 30.74 6.21
CA SER A 106 15.63 31.82 6.43
C SER A 106 16.83 31.40 7.27
N THR A 107 16.61 30.47 8.20
CA THR A 107 17.62 29.93 9.11
C THR A 107 17.94 28.47 8.87
N TYR A 108 17.19 27.79 7.97
CA TYR A 108 17.23 26.35 7.73
C TYR A 108 17.02 25.53 9.02
N SER A 109 16.28 26.09 9.98
CA SER A 109 15.95 25.43 11.24
C SER A 109 14.56 24.81 11.17
N GLN A 110 14.41 23.70 11.87
CA GLN A 110 13.12 23.02 12.03
C GLN A 110 12.52 23.45 13.36
N ASN A 111 11.34 24.06 13.32
CA ASN A 111 10.63 24.55 14.51
C ASN A 111 9.41 23.68 14.80
N VAL A 112 9.20 23.33 16.06
CA VAL A 112 8.01 22.61 16.52
C VAL A 112 6.84 23.58 16.56
N THR A 113 5.74 23.24 15.87
CA THR A 113 4.53 24.06 15.78
C THR A 113 3.32 23.44 16.49
N GLY A 114 3.37 22.14 16.81
CA GLY A 114 2.27 21.44 17.46
C GLY A 114 2.68 20.12 18.08
N TYR A 115 1.78 19.56 18.89
CA TYR A 115 1.94 18.27 19.54
C TYR A 115 0.67 17.43 19.34
N ASP A 116 0.83 16.20 18.84
CA ASP A 116 -0.26 15.25 18.55
C ASP A 116 -0.03 13.90 19.22
N GLY A 117 0.55 13.89 20.42
CA GLY A 117 0.77 12.63 21.15
C GLY A 117 -0.51 11.89 21.46
N GLU A 118 -1.57 12.61 21.84
CA GLU A 118 -2.88 12.01 22.12
C GLU A 118 -3.49 11.37 20.85
N GLY A 119 -3.49 12.06 19.73
CA GLY A 119 -4.02 11.53 18.47
C GLY A 119 -3.30 10.26 18.05
N GLN A 120 -1.97 10.26 18.10
CA GLN A 120 -1.15 9.10 17.76
C GLN A 120 -1.40 7.91 18.69
N LEU A 121 -1.42 8.15 20.00
CA LEU A 121 -1.66 7.12 21.00
C LEU A 121 -3.07 6.53 20.92
N THR A 122 -4.08 7.39 20.80
CA THR A 122 -5.48 6.95 20.73
C THR A 122 -5.72 6.09 19.48
N SER A 123 -5.19 6.51 18.34
CA SER A 123 -5.26 5.72 17.10
C SER A 123 -4.53 4.38 17.23
N ALA A 124 -3.34 4.38 17.85
CA ALA A 124 -2.57 3.16 18.05
C ALA A 124 -3.28 2.17 19.00
N ILE A 125 -3.87 2.66 20.08
CA ILE A 125 -4.62 1.82 21.02
C ILE A 125 -5.86 1.24 20.35
N ALA A 126 -6.65 2.06 19.65
CA ALA A 126 -7.82 1.61 18.92
C ALA A 126 -7.45 0.51 17.91
N TYR A 127 -6.38 0.71 17.20
CA TYR A 127 -5.85 -0.24 16.25
C TYR A 127 -5.41 -1.56 16.92
N CYS A 128 -4.61 -1.49 17.99
CA CYS A 128 -4.11 -2.68 18.70
C CYS A 128 -5.20 -3.49 19.42
N THR A 129 -6.33 -2.86 19.72
CA THR A 129 -7.47 -3.50 20.41
C THR A 129 -8.62 -3.90 19.48
N SER A 130 -8.58 -3.49 18.22
CA SER A 130 -9.63 -3.81 17.25
C SER A 130 -9.76 -5.33 17.04
N ASN A 131 -10.99 -5.80 16.95
CA ASN A 131 -11.28 -7.19 16.58
C ASN A 131 -11.31 -7.37 15.05
N ASP A 132 -11.38 -6.28 14.30
CA ASP A 132 -11.50 -6.28 12.85
C ASP A 132 -10.15 -5.91 12.22
N MET A 133 -9.50 -6.90 11.59
CA MET A 133 -8.34 -6.64 10.73
C MET A 133 -8.78 -6.63 9.28
N PRO A 134 -8.34 -5.64 8.48
CA PRO A 134 -8.49 -5.72 7.04
C PRO A 134 -7.89 -7.02 6.53
N LYS A 135 -8.58 -7.73 5.67
CA LYS A 135 -8.12 -9.01 5.13
C LYS A 135 -8.07 -8.97 3.61
N VAL A 136 -6.93 -9.41 3.09
CA VAL A 136 -6.68 -9.54 1.66
C VAL A 136 -6.71 -11.02 1.29
N TYR A 137 -7.48 -11.36 0.27
CA TYR A 137 -7.50 -12.72 -0.27
C TYR A 137 -6.74 -12.76 -1.60
N MET A 138 -5.71 -13.60 -1.66
CA MET A 138 -4.98 -13.87 -2.88
C MET A 138 -5.63 -15.03 -3.60
N ILE A 139 -6.02 -14.81 -4.85
CA ILE A 139 -6.73 -15.80 -5.65
C ILE A 139 -5.73 -16.77 -6.27
N THR A 140 -6.05 -18.05 -6.23
CA THR A 140 -5.29 -19.12 -6.89
C THR A 140 -6.24 -20.01 -7.71
N GLY A 141 -5.69 -20.89 -8.53
CA GLY A 141 -6.43 -21.83 -9.37
C GLY A 141 -6.29 -21.57 -10.86
N HIS A 142 -5.59 -20.50 -11.26
CA HIS A 142 -5.37 -20.12 -12.66
C HIS A 142 -3.88 -19.90 -12.95
N ASN A 143 -3.01 -20.64 -12.25
CA ASN A 143 -1.55 -20.51 -12.29
C ASN A 143 -1.05 -19.10 -11.95
N GLU A 144 -1.70 -18.43 -11.02
CA GLU A 144 -1.24 -17.15 -10.50
C GLU A 144 0.08 -17.30 -9.77
N TYR A 145 0.87 -16.23 -9.77
CA TYR A 145 2.06 -16.14 -8.92
C TYR A 145 1.64 -15.95 -7.46
N THR A 146 2.47 -16.43 -6.54
CA THR A 146 2.38 -16.03 -5.14
C THR A 146 3.15 -14.74 -4.94
N LEU A 147 2.72 -13.90 -4.00
CA LEU A 147 3.49 -12.73 -3.60
C LEU A 147 4.79 -13.15 -2.92
N ASP A 148 5.88 -12.49 -3.28
CA ASP A 148 7.15 -12.68 -2.61
C ASP A 148 7.09 -12.27 -1.14
N SER A 149 7.96 -12.83 -0.32
CA SER A 149 7.97 -12.62 1.14
C SER A 149 8.13 -11.15 1.54
N GLY A 150 8.84 -10.33 0.74
CA GLY A 150 8.95 -8.89 0.99
C GLY A 150 7.60 -8.18 0.95
N PHE A 151 6.69 -8.62 0.08
CA PHE A 151 5.35 -8.05 -0.07
C PHE A 151 4.37 -8.58 0.97
N THR A 152 4.44 -9.86 1.31
CA THR A 152 3.62 -10.39 2.41
C THR A 152 4.04 -9.78 3.76
N THR A 153 5.34 -9.59 3.97
CA THR A 153 5.84 -8.87 5.14
C THR A 153 5.35 -7.42 5.17
N ALA A 154 5.25 -6.77 4.02
CA ALA A 154 4.68 -5.42 3.94
C ALA A 154 3.22 -5.39 4.38
N LEU A 155 2.42 -6.39 4.00
CA LEU A 155 1.04 -6.53 4.50
C LEU A 155 1.01 -6.71 6.02
N GLU A 156 1.87 -7.56 6.57
CA GLU A 156 1.98 -7.79 8.01
C GLU A 156 2.33 -6.51 8.77
N LYS A 157 3.26 -5.71 8.24
CA LYS A 157 3.66 -4.43 8.85
C LYS A 157 2.56 -3.38 8.82
N GLU A 158 1.71 -3.41 7.80
CA GLU A 158 0.50 -2.57 7.73
C GLU A 158 -0.66 -3.16 8.51
N ASN A 159 -0.44 -4.31 9.13
CA ASN A 159 -1.43 -5.04 9.91
C ASN A 159 -2.67 -5.45 9.10
N ILE A 160 -2.41 -5.86 7.90
CA ILE A 160 -3.37 -6.43 6.98
C ILE A 160 -3.19 -7.94 7.01
N ASP A 161 -4.24 -8.65 7.38
CA ASP A 161 -4.27 -10.11 7.32
C ASP A 161 -4.41 -10.58 5.86
N TYR A 162 -3.89 -11.77 5.55
CA TYR A 162 -3.99 -12.29 4.19
C TYR A 162 -4.15 -13.81 4.18
N GLU A 163 -4.80 -14.30 3.15
CA GLU A 163 -5.02 -15.74 2.93
C GLU A 163 -5.09 -16.01 1.43
N THR A 164 -4.58 -17.15 1.01
CA THR A 164 -4.71 -17.62 -0.37
C THR A 164 -5.91 -18.55 -0.48
N ILE A 165 -6.80 -18.29 -1.44
CA ILE A 165 -8.00 -19.08 -1.67
C ILE A 165 -8.15 -19.51 -3.12
N SER A 166 -8.74 -20.67 -3.33
CA SER A 166 -9.22 -21.12 -4.64
C SER A 166 -10.72 -20.85 -4.75
N LEU A 167 -11.12 -20.14 -5.81
CA LEU A 167 -12.53 -19.78 -6.01
C LEU A 167 -13.44 -20.99 -6.20
N MET A 168 -12.88 -22.13 -6.61
CA MET A 168 -13.64 -23.37 -6.74
C MET A 168 -14.19 -23.87 -5.39
N GLU A 169 -13.55 -23.49 -4.30
CA GLU A 169 -13.94 -23.91 -2.93
C GLU A 169 -14.94 -22.96 -2.26
N TYR A 170 -15.31 -21.89 -2.93
CA TYR A 170 -16.19 -20.85 -2.39
C TYR A 170 -17.34 -20.57 -3.35
N ASP A 171 -18.52 -20.32 -2.81
CA ASP A 171 -19.67 -19.89 -3.61
C ASP A 171 -19.54 -18.44 -4.08
N ALA A 172 -18.82 -17.61 -3.30
CA ALA A 172 -18.56 -16.22 -3.58
C ALA A 172 -17.23 -15.81 -2.92
N ILE A 173 -16.71 -14.65 -3.30
CA ILE A 173 -15.61 -14.04 -2.56
C ILE A 173 -16.06 -13.80 -1.12
N PRO A 174 -15.26 -14.16 -0.09
CA PRO A 174 -15.66 -13.96 1.30
C PRO A 174 -16.06 -12.51 1.61
N GLU A 175 -17.10 -12.35 2.42
CA GLU A 175 -17.63 -11.01 2.77
C GLU A 175 -16.67 -10.16 3.57
N ASP A 176 -15.69 -10.77 4.26
CA ASP A 176 -14.66 -10.08 5.02
C ASP A 176 -13.47 -9.62 4.15
N ALA A 177 -13.56 -9.78 2.84
CA ALA A 177 -12.51 -9.33 1.92
C ALA A 177 -12.48 -7.80 1.80
N GLU A 178 -11.46 -7.16 2.35
CA GLU A 178 -11.15 -5.75 2.07
C GLU A 178 -10.63 -5.58 0.65
N CYS A 179 -9.89 -6.56 0.17
CA CYS A 179 -9.30 -6.56 -1.15
C CYS A 179 -9.03 -7.99 -1.60
N ILE A 180 -9.06 -8.20 -2.90
CA ILE A 180 -8.52 -9.41 -3.51
C ILE A 180 -7.31 -9.07 -4.37
N ILE A 181 -6.36 -9.98 -4.47
CA ILE A 181 -5.20 -9.87 -5.35
C ILE A 181 -5.25 -11.03 -6.36
N ILE A 182 -5.21 -10.67 -7.63
CA ILE A 182 -5.08 -11.63 -8.74
C ILE A 182 -3.74 -11.35 -9.40
N HIS A 183 -2.76 -12.22 -9.17
CA HIS A 183 -1.37 -11.96 -9.54
C HIS A 183 -0.97 -12.72 -10.80
N ALA A 184 -1.17 -12.09 -11.95
CA ALA A 184 -0.77 -12.54 -13.27
C ALA A 184 -1.19 -13.99 -13.58
N PRO A 185 -2.47 -14.28 -13.75
CA PRO A 185 -2.90 -15.61 -14.13
C PRO A 185 -2.35 -16.02 -15.50
N GLU A 186 -1.97 -17.29 -15.64
CA GLU A 186 -1.48 -17.86 -16.89
C GLU A 186 -2.54 -18.70 -17.60
N LYS A 187 -3.59 -19.05 -16.87
CA LYS A 187 -4.76 -19.77 -17.40
C LYS A 187 -5.99 -18.91 -17.27
N ASP A 188 -6.88 -19.01 -18.26
CA ASP A 188 -8.15 -18.31 -18.19
C ASP A 188 -8.99 -18.77 -16.97
N PHE A 189 -9.77 -17.86 -16.47
CA PHE A 189 -10.79 -18.15 -15.49
C PHE A 189 -11.91 -18.96 -16.13
N SER A 190 -12.58 -19.82 -15.37
CA SER A 190 -13.90 -20.29 -15.76
C SER A 190 -14.87 -19.10 -15.76
N GLU A 191 -15.96 -19.21 -16.50
CA GLU A 191 -17.03 -18.21 -16.46
C GLU A 191 -17.54 -18.01 -15.03
N ASP A 192 -17.69 -19.10 -14.28
CA ASP A 192 -18.15 -19.07 -12.89
C ASP A 192 -17.19 -18.32 -11.99
N ASP A 193 -15.90 -18.59 -12.08
CA ASP A 193 -14.88 -17.89 -11.29
C ASP A 193 -14.82 -16.40 -11.63
N ALA A 194 -14.87 -16.06 -12.92
CA ALA A 194 -14.91 -14.67 -13.35
C ALA A 194 -16.15 -13.94 -12.81
N ASN A 195 -17.29 -14.58 -12.82
CA ASN A 195 -18.55 -14.01 -12.31
C ASN A 195 -18.48 -13.77 -10.80
N LYS A 196 -17.82 -14.64 -10.02
CA LYS A 196 -17.58 -14.43 -8.59
C LYS A 196 -16.79 -13.15 -8.32
N VAL A 197 -15.75 -12.90 -9.12
CA VAL A 197 -14.95 -11.67 -9.01
C VAL A 197 -15.77 -10.44 -9.42
N ILE A 198 -16.49 -10.52 -10.54
CA ILE A 198 -17.33 -9.43 -11.06
C ILE A 198 -18.42 -9.07 -10.04
N GLU A 199 -19.08 -10.06 -9.47
CA GLU A 199 -20.10 -9.83 -8.44
C GLU A 199 -19.52 -9.16 -7.19
N TYR A 200 -18.34 -9.62 -6.74
CA TYR A 200 -17.65 -9.00 -5.62
C TYR A 200 -17.35 -7.52 -5.89
N LEU A 201 -16.82 -7.20 -7.07
CA LEU A 201 -16.53 -5.82 -7.47
C LEU A 201 -17.80 -4.99 -7.59
N ASN A 202 -18.86 -5.53 -8.19
CA ASN A 202 -20.13 -4.82 -8.34
C ASN A 202 -20.87 -4.56 -7.01
N ASN A 203 -20.47 -5.25 -5.96
CA ASN A 203 -20.96 -5.01 -4.59
C ASN A 203 -20.04 -4.10 -3.77
N GLY A 204 -19.13 -3.39 -4.42
CA GLY A 204 -18.24 -2.44 -3.75
C GLY A 204 -16.88 -3.02 -3.38
N GLY A 205 -16.50 -4.14 -3.96
CA GLY A 205 -15.20 -4.76 -3.73
C GLY A 205 -14.02 -3.98 -4.31
N LYS A 206 -12.84 -4.34 -3.87
CA LYS A 206 -11.58 -3.74 -4.29
C LYS A 206 -10.61 -4.84 -4.73
N ALA A 207 -9.87 -4.60 -5.80
CA ALA A 207 -8.93 -5.58 -6.32
C ALA A 207 -7.63 -4.94 -6.79
N LEU A 208 -6.54 -5.66 -6.60
CA LEU A 208 -5.26 -5.43 -7.26
C LEU A 208 -5.02 -6.59 -8.22
N ILE A 209 -4.95 -6.28 -9.50
CA ILE A 209 -4.72 -7.26 -10.58
C ILE A 209 -3.41 -6.93 -11.27
N THR A 210 -2.56 -7.93 -11.44
CA THR A 210 -1.39 -7.82 -12.30
C THR A 210 -1.59 -8.71 -13.53
N THR A 211 -0.93 -8.38 -14.61
CA THR A 211 -0.91 -9.17 -15.84
C THR A 211 0.51 -9.42 -16.32
N GLU A 212 0.66 -10.44 -17.14
CA GLU A 212 1.86 -10.67 -17.93
C GLU A 212 1.48 -11.20 -19.30
N TYR A 213 2.42 -11.13 -20.23
CA TYR A 213 2.20 -11.71 -21.56
C TYR A 213 1.99 -13.23 -21.45
N VAL A 214 0.90 -13.70 -22.03
CA VAL A 214 0.60 -15.12 -22.22
C VAL A 214 0.23 -15.35 -23.69
N ASP A 215 0.59 -16.50 -24.20
CA ASP A 215 0.40 -16.83 -25.62
C ASP A 215 -1.06 -17.22 -25.96
N THR A 216 -1.88 -17.45 -24.97
CA THR A 216 -3.29 -17.83 -25.13
C THR A 216 -4.21 -16.70 -24.73
N GLN A 217 -5.37 -16.61 -25.39
CA GLN A 217 -6.40 -15.67 -25.00
C GLN A 217 -7.09 -16.12 -23.71
N MET A 218 -7.48 -15.16 -22.90
CA MET A 218 -8.16 -15.39 -21.62
C MET A 218 -9.44 -14.53 -21.56
N PRO A 219 -10.48 -14.90 -22.30
CA PRO A 219 -11.66 -14.05 -22.44
C PRO A 219 -12.44 -13.85 -21.14
N ASN A 220 -12.47 -14.83 -20.25
CA ASN A 220 -13.15 -14.69 -18.98
C ASN A 220 -12.40 -13.78 -18.01
N PHE A 221 -11.07 -13.90 -17.95
CA PHE A 221 -10.24 -12.96 -17.18
C PHE A 221 -10.35 -11.54 -17.75
N GLU A 222 -10.28 -11.39 -19.06
CA GLU A 222 -10.42 -10.09 -19.73
C GLU A 222 -11.78 -9.44 -19.46
N LYS A 223 -12.83 -10.23 -19.29
CA LYS A 223 -14.16 -9.75 -18.94
C LYS A 223 -14.18 -9.01 -17.60
N ILE A 224 -13.39 -9.45 -16.63
CA ILE A 224 -13.26 -8.75 -15.34
C ILE A 224 -12.75 -7.32 -15.56
N LEU A 225 -11.71 -7.17 -16.38
CA LEU A 225 -11.14 -5.86 -16.70
C LEU A 225 -12.09 -5.00 -17.51
N SER A 226 -12.82 -5.61 -18.44
CA SER A 226 -13.77 -4.90 -19.32
C SER A 226 -14.96 -4.32 -18.57
N GLU A 227 -15.33 -4.87 -17.42
CA GLU A 227 -16.33 -4.29 -16.54
C GLU A 227 -15.94 -2.88 -16.05
N PHE A 228 -14.64 -2.58 -16.06
CA PHE A 228 -14.10 -1.26 -15.73
C PHE A 228 -13.63 -0.51 -16.99
N GLY A 229 -13.99 -0.96 -18.18
CA GLY A 229 -13.60 -0.31 -19.43
C GLY A 229 -12.13 -0.48 -19.80
N LEU A 230 -11.40 -1.39 -19.14
CA LEU A 230 -9.98 -1.61 -19.39
C LEU A 230 -9.75 -2.80 -20.31
N THR A 231 -8.75 -2.67 -21.18
CA THR A 231 -8.31 -3.73 -22.09
C THR A 231 -6.80 -3.84 -22.03
N ILE A 232 -6.29 -5.07 -21.98
CA ILE A 232 -4.84 -5.29 -22.04
C ILE A 232 -4.40 -5.29 -23.51
N GLN A 233 -3.38 -4.50 -23.79
CA GLN A 233 -2.67 -4.51 -25.06
C GLN A 233 -1.53 -5.52 -24.95
N SER A 234 -1.73 -6.70 -25.53
CA SER A 234 -0.81 -7.81 -25.40
C SER A 234 0.51 -7.57 -26.11
N GLY A 235 1.60 -7.88 -25.47
CA GLY A 235 2.96 -7.73 -25.98
C GLY A 235 3.94 -7.33 -24.89
N TYR A 236 5.08 -6.76 -25.31
CA TYR A 236 6.07 -6.22 -24.38
C TYR A 236 6.32 -4.76 -24.67
N ALA A 237 6.11 -3.94 -23.67
CA ALA A 237 6.44 -2.51 -23.69
C ALA A 237 7.96 -2.33 -23.57
N VAL A 238 8.52 -1.53 -24.46
CA VAL A 238 9.95 -1.22 -24.48
C VAL A 238 10.18 0.29 -24.65
N ASP A 239 11.31 0.78 -24.17
CA ASP A 239 11.73 2.15 -24.40
C ASP A 239 13.23 2.16 -24.63
N THR A 240 13.65 2.61 -25.81
CA THR A 240 15.08 2.64 -26.20
C THR A 240 15.80 3.91 -25.77
N ASN A 241 15.07 4.88 -25.21
CA ASN A 241 15.65 6.13 -24.76
C ASN A 241 16.35 5.93 -23.40
N ALA A 242 17.64 6.26 -23.36
CA ALA A 242 18.44 6.15 -22.15
C ALA A 242 17.81 6.96 -21.00
N GLY A 243 17.77 6.37 -19.81
CA GLY A 243 17.10 6.97 -18.66
C GLY A 243 15.68 6.46 -18.44
N ASN A 244 15.06 5.85 -19.45
CA ASN A 244 13.71 5.26 -19.35
C ASN A 244 13.73 3.75 -19.16
N TYR A 245 14.91 3.16 -19.04
CA TYR A 245 15.06 1.73 -18.75
C TYR A 245 16.30 1.45 -17.90
N TYR A 246 16.34 0.27 -17.32
CA TYR A 246 17.48 -0.24 -16.56
C TYR A 246 18.07 -1.46 -17.29
N GLN A 247 19.34 -1.39 -17.67
CA GLN A 247 20.12 -2.44 -18.36
C GLN A 247 19.61 -2.79 -19.78
N THR A 248 18.33 -2.96 -19.98
CA THR A 248 17.73 -3.34 -21.27
C THR A 248 16.40 -2.62 -21.46
N PRO A 249 16.06 -2.26 -22.72
CA PRO A 249 14.83 -1.52 -23.04
C PRO A 249 13.52 -2.14 -22.51
N ILE A 250 13.50 -3.42 -22.19
CA ILE A 250 12.33 -4.10 -21.67
C ILE A 250 12.17 -3.96 -20.14
N TYR A 251 13.21 -3.49 -19.45
CA TYR A 251 13.18 -3.19 -18.01
C TYR A 251 12.85 -1.70 -17.82
N LEU A 252 11.58 -1.39 -17.98
CA LEU A 252 11.12 -0.01 -17.97
C LEU A 252 11.29 0.66 -16.62
N LEU A 253 11.71 1.93 -16.67
CA LEU A 253 11.62 2.89 -15.59
C LEU A 253 10.51 3.89 -15.95
N PRO A 254 9.24 3.57 -15.73
CA PRO A 254 8.14 4.39 -16.21
C PRO A 254 8.03 5.71 -15.45
N ASN A 255 7.28 6.64 -16.03
CA ASN A 255 6.87 7.85 -15.34
C ASN A 255 5.91 7.47 -14.21
N VAL A 256 6.11 8.04 -13.05
CA VAL A 256 5.21 7.91 -11.90
C VAL A 256 4.34 9.16 -11.86
N GLU A 257 3.04 8.98 -12.06
CA GLU A 257 2.08 10.07 -12.09
C GLU A 257 1.66 10.46 -10.66
N TYR A 258 1.31 11.73 -10.47
CA TYR A 258 0.86 12.23 -9.17
C TYR A 258 -0.48 11.63 -8.78
N SER A 259 -0.53 11.02 -7.60
CA SER A 259 -1.74 10.47 -6.98
C SER A 259 -1.49 10.22 -5.49
N ASP A 260 -2.52 9.91 -4.74
CA ASP A 260 -2.37 9.51 -3.34
C ASP A 260 -1.51 8.24 -3.21
N GLU A 261 -1.68 7.30 -4.13
CA GLU A 261 -0.96 6.03 -4.15
C GLU A 261 0.53 6.20 -4.45
N THR A 262 0.90 7.25 -5.14
CA THR A 262 2.30 7.49 -5.55
C THR A 262 3.03 8.48 -4.65
N THR A 263 2.49 8.79 -3.49
CA THR A 263 3.11 9.66 -2.50
C THR A 263 4.53 9.18 -2.15
N GLY A 264 5.49 10.11 -2.22
CA GLY A 264 6.91 9.81 -1.97
C GLY A 264 7.66 9.21 -3.16
N LEU A 265 6.99 8.98 -4.31
CA LEU A 265 7.57 8.32 -5.48
C LEU A 265 7.71 9.23 -6.71
N THR A 266 7.25 10.47 -6.63
CA THR A 266 7.23 11.40 -7.79
C THR A 266 8.40 12.37 -7.82
N GLU A 267 9.32 12.27 -6.87
CA GLU A 267 10.50 13.11 -6.80
C GLU A 267 11.54 12.70 -7.84
N SER A 268 12.39 13.67 -8.21
CA SER A 268 13.49 13.48 -9.13
C SER A 268 14.42 12.34 -8.66
N HIS A 269 14.84 11.49 -9.58
CA HIS A 269 15.72 10.34 -9.31
C HIS A 269 15.12 9.25 -8.40
N THR A 270 13.81 9.26 -8.23
CA THR A 270 13.08 8.18 -7.58
C THR A 270 12.46 7.31 -8.67
N TYR A 271 12.91 6.05 -8.77
CA TYR A 271 12.49 5.15 -9.83
C TYR A 271 11.71 3.97 -9.30
N VAL A 272 10.69 3.56 -10.07
CA VAL A 272 10.08 2.24 -10.02
C VAL A 272 10.48 1.50 -11.28
N MET A 273 10.43 0.17 -11.27
CA MET A 273 10.79 -0.63 -12.45
C MET A 273 9.69 -1.61 -12.80
N ALA A 274 9.34 -1.66 -14.07
CA ALA A 274 8.28 -2.52 -14.60
C ALA A 274 8.82 -3.39 -15.75
N PRO A 275 9.47 -4.52 -15.43
CA PRO A 275 9.98 -5.44 -16.45
C PRO A 275 8.85 -6.18 -17.15
N TYR A 276 9.04 -6.45 -18.44
CA TYR A 276 8.12 -7.24 -19.25
C TYR A 276 6.66 -6.76 -19.14
N ALA A 277 6.47 -5.45 -19.13
CA ALA A 277 5.16 -4.85 -19.02
C ALA A 277 4.39 -4.99 -20.35
N GLU A 278 3.09 -5.14 -20.24
CA GLU A 278 2.16 -4.98 -21.36
C GLU A 278 1.61 -3.55 -21.38
N GLY A 279 0.77 -3.22 -22.34
CA GLY A 279 0.01 -1.98 -22.34
C GLY A 279 -1.37 -2.17 -21.70
N ILE A 280 -1.91 -1.10 -21.15
CA ILE A 280 -3.29 -1.05 -20.66
C ILE A 280 -4.00 0.04 -21.46
N ALA A 281 -5.02 -0.34 -22.24
CA ALA A 281 -5.85 0.63 -22.91
C ALA A 281 -6.87 1.20 -21.92
N VAL A 282 -6.70 2.48 -21.65
CA VAL A 282 -7.60 3.26 -20.77
C VAL A 282 -8.43 4.17 -21.67
N PRO A 283 -9.78 4.21 -21.51
CA PRO A 283 -10.60 5.08 -22.35
C PRO A 283 -10.17 6.55 -22.29
N ASP A 284 -10.09 7.20 -23.45
CA ASP A 284 -9.80 8.63 -23.59
C ASP A 284 -11.02 9.52 -23.39
N VAL A 285 -12.20 8.91 -23.41
CA VAL A 285 -13.49 9.59 -23.27
C VAL A 285 -14.07 9.26 -21.88
N ASP A 286 -14.93 10.13 -21.40
CA ASP A 286 -15.63 9.90 -20.14
C ASP A 286 -16.49 8.64 -20.24
N VAL A 287 -16.34 7.74 -19.28
CA VAL A 287 -17.15 6.55 -19.11
C VAL A 287 -18.07 6.80 -17.91
N GLU A 288 -19.37 6.55 -18.12
CA GLU A 288 -20.35 6.77 -17.06
C GLU A 288 -19.98 5.97 -15.80
N ASN A 289 -19.97 6.68 -14.66
CA ASN A 289 -19.69 6.15 -13.32
C ASN A 289 -18.25 5.60 -13.11
N ILE A 290 -17.35 5.77 -14.05
CA ILE A 290 -15.96 5.28 -13.88
C ILE A 290 -14.98 6.45 -13.99
N THR A 291 -14.09 6.55 -13.01
CA THR A 291 -12.97 7.50 -13.01
C THR A 291 -11.67 6.73 -13.11
N TYR A 292 -10.77 7.18 -13.97
CA TYR A 292 -9.47 6.56 -14.17
C TYR A 292 -8.36 7.49 -13.66
N THR A 293 -7.43 6.91 -12.91
CA THR A 293 -6.20 7.58 -12.48
C THR A 293 -5.02 6.75 -12.96
N LYS A 294 -4.31 7.25 -13.95
CA LYS A 294 -3.08 6.60 -14.41
C LYS A 294 -1.99 6.78 -13.36
N LEU A 295 -1.36 5.70 -12.97
CA LEU A 295 -0.31 5.68 -11.95
C LEU A 295 1.08 5.59 -12.57
N LEU A 296 1.23 4.77 -13.60
CA LEU A 296 2.47 4.55 -14.33
C LEU A 296 2.22 4.66 -15.82
N THR A 297 3.04 5.45 -16.49
CA THR A 297 2.96 5.66 -17.93
C THR A 297 4.35 5.60 -18.56
N THR A 298 4.42 5.30 -19.84
CA THR A 298 5.67 5.30 -20.59
C THR A 298 5.83 6.59 -21.39
N SER A 299 7.04 6.84 -21.90
CA SER A 299 7.34 8.03 -22.68
C SER A 299 6.82 7.93 -24.13
N GLU A 300 6.88 9.05 -24.86
CA GLU A 300 6.54 9.09 -26.29
C GLU A 300 7.47 8.24 -27.16
N SER A 301 8.68 7.96 -26.70
CA SER A 301 9.65 7.12 -27.40
C SER A 301 9.41 5.62 -27.18
N SER A 302 8.46 5.25 -26.35
CA SER A 302 8.15 3.86 -26.05
C SER A 302 7.35 3.18 -27.18
N LEU A 303 7.42 1.86 -27.20
CA LEU A 303 6.69 1.01 -28.13
C LEU A 303 6.11 -0.19 -27.39
N LEU A 304 5.01 -0.70 -27.90
CA LEU A 304 4.54 -2.04 -27.55
C LEU A 304 4.93 -2.99 -28.68
N LYS A 305 5.80 -3.94 -28.38
CA LYS A 305 6.18 -5.04 -29.30
C LYS A 305 5.07 -6.08 -29.27
N THR A 306 4.25 -6.14 -30.29
CA THR A 306 3.06 -7.01 -30.31
C THR A 306 3.35 -8.43 -30.76
N ASP A 307 4.29 -8.61 -31.70
CA ASP A 307 4.72 -9.94 -32.13
C ASP A 307 5.92 -10.42 -31.31
N VAL A 308 5.62 -10.88 -30.10
CA VAL A 308 6.65 -11.27 -29.12
C VAL A 308 7.53 -12.42 -29.62
N LYS A 309 6.96 -13.36 -30.39
CA LYS A 309 7.70 -14.55 -30.89
C LYS A 309 8.70 -14.21 -31.99
N ASN A 310 8.39 -13.25 -32.85
CA ASN A 310 9.16 -12.93 -34.05
C ASN A 310 9.89 -11.56 -33.94
N ALA A 311 9.76 -10.87 -32.82
CA ALA A 311 10.45 -9.60 -32.63
C ALA A 311 11.96 -9.78 -32.73
N ALA A 312 12.58 -9.03 -33.68
CA ALA A 312 14.02 -9.11 -33.96
C ALA A 312 14.79 -7.99 -33.29
N SER A 313 14.15 -6.90 -32.88
CA SER A 313 14.78 -5.75 -32.25
C SER A 313 13.81 -4.98 -31.38
N PHE A 314 14.35 -4.02 -30.60
CA PHE A 314 13.54 -3.09 -29.81
C PHE A 314 13.02 -1.90 -30.62
N GLU A 315 13.43 -1.77 -31.89
CA GLU A 315 12.93 -0.74 -32.78
C GLU A 315 11.54 -1.12 -33.29
N LYS A 316 10.82 -0.12 -33.79
CA LYS A 316 9.47 -0.34 -34.32
C LYS A 316 9.45 -1.28 -35.51
N GLU A 317 8.65 -2.32 -35.41
CA GLU A 317 8.38 -3.29 -36.45
C GLU A 317 6.89 -3.23 -36.82
N GLU A 318 6.51 -3.90 -37.91
CA GLU A 318 5.11 -3.94 -38.38
C GLU A 318 4.18 -4.48 -37.27
N GLY A 319 3.08 -3.81 -37.03
CA GLY A 319 2.10 -4.18 -36.01
C GLY A 319 2.37 -3.66 -34.64
N ASP A 320 3.56 -3.09 -34.40
CA ASP A 320 3.88 -2.50 -33.11
C ASP A 320 3.06 -1.21 -32.86
N ILE A 321 2.78 -0.95 -31.60
CA ILE A 321 1.99 0.20 -31.17
C ILE A 321 2.89 1.27 -30.57
N ASP A 322 2.74 2.52 -31.04
CA ASP A 322 3.46 3.65 -30.49
C ASP A 322 2.96 3.99 -29.08
N GLY A 323 3.90 4.36 -28.19
CA GLY A 323 3.58 4.96 -26.90
C GLY A 323 3.06 6.42 -27.01
N PRO A 324 2.71 7.06 -25.91
CA PRO A 324 2.83 6.54 -24.53
C PRO A 324 1.86 5.40 -24.25
N LEU A 325 2.27 4.52 -23.34
CA LEU A 325 1.47 3.40 -22.85
C LEU A 325 1.13 3.62 -21.38
N CYS A 326 -0.04 3.20 -20.94
CA CYS A 326 -0.34 3.06 -19.52
C CYS A 326 0.07 1.65 -19.08
N ILE A 327 0.77 1.54 -17.96
CA ILE A 327 1.21 0.27 -17.39
C ILE A 327 0.78 0.10 -15.93
N GLY A 328 0.16 1.10 -15.35
CA GLY A 328 -0.46 1.04 -14.03
C GLY A 328 -1.60 2.03 -13.95
N VAL A 329 -2.78 1.58 -13.53
CA VAL A 329 -3.99 2.42 -13.49
C VAL A 329 -4.88 2.02 -12.31
N LYS A 330 -5.56 3.02 -11.75
CA LYS A 330 -6.69 2.87 -10.82
C LYS A 330 -7.96 3.19 -11.57
N ALA A 331 -8.94 2.29 -11.55
CA ALA A 331 -10.28 2.54 -12.03
C ALA A 331 -11.24 2.48 -10.85
N GLU A 332 -12.01 3.53 -10.67
CA GLU A 332 -12.99 3.65 -9.58
C GLU A 332 -14.39 3.78 -10.17
N LYS A 333 -15.26 2.84 -9.82
CA LYS A 333 -16.63 2.78 -10.31
C LYS A 333 -17.60 3.16 -9.20
N THR A 334 -18.34 4.23 -9.43
CA THR A 334 -19.38 4.67 -8.49
C THR A 334 -20.59 3.75 -8.58
N LEU A 335 -21.03 3.25 -7.43
CA LEU A 335 -22.18 2.37 -7.27
C LEU A 335 -23.23 3.08 -6.42
N ASP A 336 -24.45 2.55 -6.39
CA ASP A 336 -25.53 3.11 -5.55
C ASP A 336 -25.18 3.12 -4.06
N SER A 337 -24.39 2.14 -3.60
CA SER A 337 -24.03 1.96 -2.19
C SER A 337 -22.56 2.26 -1.85
N GLY A 338 -21.82 2.91 -2.76
CA GLY A 338 -20.40 3.19 -2.55
C GLY A 338 -19.61 3.13 -3.86
N SER A 339 -18.39 2.60 -3.81
CA SER A 339 -17.55 2.47 -5.00
C SER A 339 -16.81 1.14 -5.04
N ALA A 340 -16.58 0.65 -6.25
CA ALA A 340 -15.68 -0.44 -6.54
C ALA A 340 -14.36 0.12 -7.04
N VAL A 341 -13.25 -0.47 -6.64
CA VAL A 341 -11.91 0.00 -7.03
C VAL A 341 -11.10 -1.15 -7.62
N LEU A 342 -10.54 -0.90 -8.78
CA LEU A 342 -9.68 -1.84 -9.47
C LEU A 342 -8.34 -1.17 -9.78
N TYR A 343 -7.26 -1.76 -9.25
CA TYR A 343 -5.89 -1.42 -9.62
C TYR A 343 -5.37 -2.46 -10.59
N VAL A 344 -4.84 -2.03 -11.72
CA VAL A 344 -4.23 -2.93 -12.71
C VAL A 344 -2.80 -2.50 -13.00
N PHE A 345 -1.87 -3.43 -12.87
CA PHE A 345 -0.46 -3.27 -13.25
C PHE A 345 -0.11 -4.35 -14.26
N SER A 346 0.37 -3.96 -15.41
CA SER A 346 0.64 -4.85 -16.53
C SER A 346 2.03 -5.49 -16.50
N SER A 347 2.70 -5.45 -15.37
CA SER A 347 4.00 -6.10 -15.14
C SER A 347 3.92 -6.96 -13.89
N ALA A 348 3.88 -8.28 -14.06
CA ALA A 348 3.88 -9.21 -12.93
C ALA A 348 5.13 -9.05 -12.05
N GLN A 349 6.27 -8.84 -12.68
CA GLN A 349 7.55 -8.71 -11.97
C GLN A 349 7.68 -7.40 -11.18
N PHE A 350 6.77 -6.46 -11.37
CA PHE A 350 6.74 -5.23 -10.57
C PHE A 350 6.67 -5.53 -9.06
N PHE A 351 5.95 -6.59 -8.69
CA PHE A 351 5.75 -6.99 -7.29
C PHE A 351 6.63 -8.18 -6.90
N THR A 352 7.90 -8.16 -7.31
CA THR A 352 8.89 -9.16 -6.91
C THR A 352 10.03 -8.52 -6.12
N ASP A 353 10.61 -9.29 -5.18
CA ASP A 353 11.68 -8.79 -4.32
C ASP A 353 12.93 -8.38 -5.12
N ASN A 354 13.30 -9.14 -6.15
CA ASN A 354 14.48 -8.85 -6.95
C ASN A 354 14.35 -7.49 -7.67
N VAL A 355 13.20 -7.22 -8.26
CA VAL A 355 12.94 -5.96 -8.97
C VAL A 355 12.87 -4.80 -7.99
N ASP A 356 12.18 -5.00 -6.88
CA ASP A 356 12.07 -4.00 -5.81
C ASP A 356 13.44 -3.61 -5.25
N ASN A 357 14.32 -4.58 -5.03
CA ASN A 357 15.68 -4.33 -4.54
C ASN A 357 16.49 -3.49 -5.52
N ALA A 358 16.30 -3.66 -6.82
CA ALA A 358 17.00 -2.89 -7.85
C ALA A 358 16.61 -1.40 -7.84
N VAL A 359 15.46 -1.04 -7.29
CA VAL A 359 14.96 0.34 -7.18
C VAL A 359 14.79 0.78 -5.72
N SER A 360 15.59 0.22 -4.83
CA SER A 360 15.68 0.64 -3.42
C SER A 360 14.36 0.57 -2.65
N GLY A 361 13.49 -0.39 -2.97
CA GLY A 361 12.23 -0.62 -2.28
C GLY A 361 11.06 0.23 -2.80
N ASN A 362 11.22 0.96 -3.88
CA ASN A 362 10.19 1.88 -4.37
C ASN A 362 8.94 1.16 -4.91
N ASN A 363 9.11 -0.02 -5.52
CA ASN A 363 7.97 -0.81 -5.97
C ASN A 363 7.12 -1.26 -4.79
N LYS A 364 7.77 -1.71 -3.71
CA LYS A 364 7.09 -2.10 -2.48
C LYS A 364 6.43 -0.90 -1.81
N THR A 365 7.02 0.28 -1.88
CA THR A 365 6.40 1.51 -1.37
C THR A 365 5.07 1.78 -2.08
N LEU A 366 5.03 1.62 -3.41
CA LEU A 366 3.77 1.77 -4.16
C LEU A 366 2.73 0.72 -3.73
N PHE A 367 3.14 -0.53 -3.60
CA PHE A 367 2.27 -1.59 -3.10
C PHE A 367 1.71 -1.26 -1.70
N THR A 368 2.56 -0.83 -0.78
CA THR A 368 2.16 -0.46 0.58
C THR A 368 1.20 0.73 0.57
N ASN A 369 1.46 1.75 -0.24
CA ASN A 369 0.56 2.90 -0.37
C ASN A 369 -0.83 2.49 -0.89
N ILE A 370 -0.88 1.60 -1.87
CA ILE A 370 -2.15 1.05 -2.40
C ILE A 370 -2.89 0.29 -1.31
N MET A 371 -2.22 -0.60 -0.61
CA MET A 371 -2.84 -1.42 0.44
C MET A 371 -3.32 -0.55 1.61
N SER A 372 -2.55 0.46 2.01
CA SER A 372 -2.97 1.41 3.05
C SER A 372 -4.19 2.22 2.62
N THR A 373 -4.24 2.67 1.38
CA THR A 373 -5.41 3.38 0.82
C THR A 373 -6.65 2.49 0.86
N ILE A 374 -6.51 1.22 0.49
CA ILE A 374 -7.61 0.25 0.52
C ILE A 374 -8.09 0.00 1.95
N ALA A 375 -7.15 -0.19 2.90
CA ALA A 375 -7.47 -0.57 4.28
C ALA A 375 -8.01 0.59 5.12
N SER A 376 -7.80 1.84 4.71
CA SER A 376 -8.23 3.03 5.46
C SER A 376 -9.66 3.51 5.14
N HIS A 377 -10.40 2.81 4.25
CA HIS A 377 -11.75 3.20 3.81
C HIS A 377 -12.82 2.18 4.16
#